data_962536ac7475a880a5c43771d489ab4f
#
_entry.id   962536ac7475a880a5c43771d489ab4f
#
_cell.length_a   1.000
_cell.length_b   1.000
_cell.length_c   1.000
_cell.angle_alpha   90.00
_cell.angle_beta   90.00
_cell.angle_gamma   90.00
#
_symmetry.space_group_name_H-M   'P 1'
#
loop_
_entity.id
_entity.type
_entity.pdbx_description
1 polymer ?
#
loop_
_entity_poly.entity_id
_entity_poly.type
_entity_poly.pdbx_seq_one_letter_code
_entity_poly.pdbx_strand_id
1 'polypeptide(L)'
;LSHVLWFFGIHGTNTLEAVSRRLFESEVTANQAMAAQGLEPTHMFSKTFLDTFVFIGGSGCALCMVLALFLAARKNNNRRLAKLSLPAVVFNINELVLFGFPIIFSADMILPFILTPMVLSVISFAMWFGLVPVASRSVEWTVPVLASGYLATGSVSGSLLQAFNLIVGTMIYIPFIKQSERVQDREFLGKIKRLEASMNEDERSVWVRD
;
A
#
# COMPACT_ATOMS: atom_id res chain seq x y z
N LEU A 1 1.47 -12.54 -5.68
CA LEU A 1 2.71 -12.67 -6.43
C LEU A 1 3.37 -11.31 -6.68
N SER A 2 2.64 -10.28 -7.14
CA SER A 2 3.16 -8.93 -7.37
C SER A 2 3.92 -8.37 -6.15
N HIS A 3 3.32 -8.47 -4.94
CA HIS A 3 3.93 -7.99 -3.70
C HIS A 3 5.20 -8.79 -3.28
N VAL A 4 5.29 -10.06 -3.67
CA VAL A 4 6.50 -10.86 -3.45
C VAL A 4 7.63 -10.38 -4.36
N LEU A 5 7.34 -10.00 -5.61
CA LEU A 5 8.34 -9.42 -6.52
C LEU A 5 8.90 -8.10 -5.98
N TRP A 6 8.08 -7.27 -5.38
CA TRP A 6 8.52 -6.03 -4.73
C TRP A 6 9.52 -6.27 -3.58
N PHE A 7 9.39 -7.39 -2.85
CA PHE A 7 10.38 -7.74 -1.83
C PHE A 7 11.79 -7.89 -2.41
N PHE A 8 11.90 -8.37 -3.64
CA PHE A 8 13.18 -8.50 -4.35
C PHE A 8 13.57 -7.25 -5.15
N GLY A 9 12.88 -6.13 -4.98
CA GLY A 9 13.15 -4.90 -5.72
C GLY A 9 12.65 -4.89 -7.16
N ILE A 10 11.84 -5.89 -7.56
CA ILE A 10 11.24 -5.97 -8.89
C ILE A 10 9.87 -5.29 -8.84
N HIS A 11 9.59 -4.38 -9.77
CA HIS A 11 8.29 -3.69 -9.84
C HIS A 11 7.16 -4.67 -10.22
N GLY A 12 6.58 -5.30 -9.18
CA GLY A 12 5.70 -6.45 -9.34
C GLY A 12 4.42 -6.16 -10.15
N THR A 13 3.81 -4.98 -9.99
CA THR A 13 2.62 -4.59 -10.74
C THR A 13 2.93 -4.45 -12.23
N ASN A 14 3.99 -3.73 -12.60
CA ASN A 14 4.36 -3.57 -14.01
C ASN A 14 4.79 -4.90 -14.64
N THR A 15 5.55 -5.73 -13.92
CA THR A 15 5.99 -7.04 -14.40
C THR A 15 4.80 -7.97 -14.70
N LEU A 16 3.74 -7.89 -13.91
CA LEU A 16 2.55 -8.74 -14.04
C LEU A 16 1.38 -8.05 -14.73
N GLU A 17 1.56 -6.81 -15.23
CA GLU A 17 0.46 -6.01 -15.79
C GLU A 17 -0.22 -6.74 -16.98
N ALA A 18 0.54 -7.30 -17.92
CA ALA A 18 -0.02 -8.03 -19.06
C ALA A 18 -0.85 -9.25 -18.62
N VAL A 19 -0.40 -9.96 -17.57
CA VAL A 19 -1.13 -11.11 -17.01
C VAL A 19 -2.39 -10.64 -16.28
N SER A 20 -2.26 -9.57 -15.48
CA SER A 20 -3.38 -8.99 -14.75
C SER A 20 -4.47 -8.48 -15.68
N ARG A 21 -4.11 -7.75 -16.75
CA ARG A 21 -5.07 -7.31 -17.77
C ARG A 21 -5.77 -8.49 -18.41
N ARG A 22 -5.02 -9.49 -18.85
CA ARG A 22 -5.60 -10.67 -19.51
C ARG A 22 -6.59 -11.43 -18.62
N LEU A 23 -6.37 -11.46 -17.31
CA LEU A 23 -7.23 -12.20 -16.37
C LEU A 23 -8.45 -11.39 -15.91
N PHE A 24 -8.32 -10.06 -15.77
CA PHE A 24 -9.32 -9.28 -15.04
C PHE A 24 -9.96 -8.15 -15.88
N GLU A 25 -9.45 -7.80 -17.06
CA GLU A 25 -10.01 -6.73 -17.88
C GLU A 25 -11.28 -7.18 -18.63
N SER A 26 -11.34 -8.45 -19.01
CA SER A 26 -12.56 -9.07 -19.57
C SER A 26 -13.76 -8.94 -18.61
N GLU A 27 -13.53 -9.04 -17.31
CA GLU A 27 -14.55 -8.92 -16.28
C GLU A 27 -15.12 -7.49 -16.18
N VAL A 28 -14.26 -6.49 -16.42
CA VAL A 28 -14.70 -5.07 -16.52
C VAL A 28 -15.65 -4.90 -17.70
N THR A 29 -15.25 -5.42 -18.86
CA THR A 29 -16.06 -5.34 -20.10
C THR A 29 -17.40 -6.07 -19.92
N ALA A 30 -17.41 -7.26 -19.30
CA ALA A 30 -18.63 -8.00 -19.00
C ALA A 30 -19.58 -7.20 -18.08
N ASN A 31 -19.05 -6.62 -17.00
CA ASN A 31 -19.83 -5.77 -16.09
C ASN A 31 -20.41 -4.53 -16.79
N GLN A 32 -19.64 -3.89 -17.68
CA GLN A 32 -20.11 -2.75 -18.49
C GLN A 32 -21.26 -3.17 -19.43
N ALA A 33 -21.13 -4.32 -20.08
CA ALA A 33 -22.15 -4.85 -20.98
C ALA A 33 -23.45 -5.18 -20.22
N MET A 34 -23.34 -5.76 -19.03
CA MET A 34 -24.51 -6.04 -18.16
C MET A 34 -25.20 -4.73 -17.72
N ALA A 35 -24.41 -3.75 -17.24
CA ALA A 35 -24.93 -2.45 -16.82
C ALA A 35 -25.62 -1.70 -17.98
N ALA A 36 -25.09 -1.77 -19.19
CA ALA A 36 -25.70 -1.16 -20.40
C ALA A 36 -27.04 -1.78 -20.77
N GLN A 37 -27.26 -3.05 -20.38
CA GLN A 37 -28.55 -3.77 -20.58
C GLN A 37 -29.50 -3.60 -19.39
N GLY A 38 -29.14 -2.79 -18.39
CA GLY A 38 -29.94 -2.64 -17.16
C GLY A 38 -29.89 -3.84 -16.23
N LEU A 39 -28.94 -4.76 -16.43
CA LEU A 39 -28.71 -5.90 -15.56
C LEU A 39 -27.69 -5.54 -14.47
N GLU A 40 -27.84 -6.18 -13.30
CA GLU A 40 -26.85 -6.00 -12.23
C GLU A 40 -25.53 -6.69 -12.56
N PRO A 41 -24.39 -5.97 -12.50
CA PRO A 41 -23.06 -6.55 -12.68
C PRO A 41 -22.77 -7.61 -11.63
N THR A 42 -22.22 -8.75 -12.06
CA THR A 42 -21.95 -9.91 -11.19
C THR A 42 -20.46 -10.27 -11.08
N HIS A 43 -19.61 -9.74 -11.96
CA HIS A 43 -18.19 -10.06 -12.02
C HIS A 43 -17.43 -9.19 -11.02
N MET A 44 -17.30 -9.68 -9.79
CA MET A 44 -16.72 -8.91 -8.68
C MET A 44 -15.20 -8.70 -8.83
N PHE A 45 -14.45 -9.76 -9.17
CA PHE A 45 -12.99 -9.70 -9.28
C PHE A 45 -12.52 -9.14 -10.62
N SER A 46 -12.86 -7.88 -10.88
CA SER A 46 -12.43 -7.16 -12.08
C SER A 46 -11.13 -6.37 -11.83
N LYS A 47 -10.48 -5.91 -12.90
CA LYS A 47 -9.30 -5.02 -12.79
C LYS A 47 -9.64 -3.76 -11.99
N THR A 48 -10.78 -3.13 -12.26
CA THR A 48 -11.25 -1.95 -11.52
C THR A 48 -11.46 -2.25 -10.04
N PHE A 49 -12.00 -3.42 -9.68
CA PHE A 49 -12.13 -3.81 -8.27
C PHE A 49 -10.77 -3.87 -7.57
N LEU A 50 -9.78 -4.51 -8.19
CA LEU A 50 -8.44 -4.63 -7.60
C LEU A 50 -7.76 -3.26 -7.43
N ASP A 51 -7.79 -2.42 -8.46
CA ASP A 51 -7.11 -1.13 -8.44
C ASP A 51 -7.81 -0.13 -7.49
N THR A 52 -9.14 -0.21 -7.38
CA THR A 52 -9.93 0.74 -6.59
C THR A 52 -10.00 0.36 -5.11
N PHE A 53 -10.26 -0.90 -4.79
CA PHE A 53 -10.60 -1.31 -3.43
C PHE A 53 -9.52 -2.12 -2.72
N VAL A 54 -8.60 -2.74 -3.48
CA VAL A 54 -7.57 -3.61 -2.91
C VAL A 54 -6.22 -2.90 -2.87
N PHE A 55 -5.80 -2.22 -3.95
CA PHE A 55 -4.49 -1.60 -4.06
C PHE A 55 -4.53 -0.09 -3.80
N ILE A 56 -5.16 0.31 -2.69
CA ILE A 56 -5.34 1.71 -2.31
C ILE A 56 -4.00 2.44 -2.14
N GLY A 57 -3.73 3.41 -3.01
CA GLY A 57 -2.44 4.09 -3.05
C GLY A 57 -1.35 3.32 -3.77
N GLY A 58 -1.72 2.29 -4.55
CA GLY A 58 -0.80 1.42 -5.29
C GLY A 58 -0.40 0.15 -4.53
N SER A 59 0.68 -0.48 -4.96
CA SER A 59 1.15 -1.76 -4.40
C SER A 59 1.30 -1.70 -2.87
N GLY A 60 0.84 -2.77 -2.21
CA GLY A 60 0.92 -2.88 -0.75
C GLY A 60 0.01 -1.90 0.00
N CYS A 61 -0.97 -1.28 -0.66
CA CYS A 61 -1.82 -0.25 -0.07
C CYS A 61 -0.97 0.93 0.46
N ALA A 62 -0.11 1.48 -0.40
CA ALA A 62 0.90 2.46 0.00
C ALA A 62 0.32 3.71 0.66
N LEU A 63 -0.91 4.13 0.32
CA LEU A 63 -1.57 5.24 1.01
C LEU A 63 -1.85 4.90 2.48
N CYS A 64 -2.28 3.66 2.77
CA CYS A 64 -2.45 3.18 4.15
C CYS A 64 -1.14 3.24 4.93
N MET A 65 -0.04 2.81 4.30
CA MET A 65 1.30 2.86 4.90
C MET A 65 1.76 4.31 5.15
N VAL A 66 1.56 5.23 4.20
CA VAL A 66 1.91 6.65 4.36
C VAL A 66 1.12 7.28 5.51
N LEU A 67 -0.17 7.01 5.62
CA LEU A 67 -0.99 7.49 6.74
C LEU A 67 -0.52 6.88 8.07
N ALA A 68 -0.16 5.60 8.10
CA ALA A 68 0.39 4.97 9.29
C ALA A 68 1.76 5.58 9.68
N LEU A 69 2.61 5.95 8.72
CA LEU A 69 3.84 6.71 8.99
C LEU A 69 3.55 8.07 9.62
N PHE A 70 2.54 8.80 9.15
CA PHE A 70 2.12 10.05 9.79
C PHE A 70 1.69 9.86 11.24
N LEU A 71 0.93 8.80 11.53
CA LEU A 71 0.34 8.56 12.84
C LEU A 71 1.34 7.92 13.83
N ALA A 72 2.23 7.06 13.36
CA ALA A 72 3.01 6.17 14.21
C ALA A 72 4.51 6.37 14.17
N ALA A 73 5.08 6.96 13.09
CA ALA A 73 6.52 7.14 12.98
C ALA A 73 7.04 8.14 14.02
N ARG A 74 8.14 7.80 14.67
CA ARG A 74 8.88 8.65 15.62
C ARG A 74 10.06 9.33 14.95
N LYS A 75 10.68 8.67 13.96
CA LYS A 75 11.83 9.19 13.23
C LYS A 75 11.42 10.31 12.29
N ASN A 76 12.12 11.45 12.38
CA ASN A 76 11.85 12.61 11.53
C ASN A 76 11.99 12.29 10.03
N ASN A 77 12.93 11.41 9.66
CA ASN A 77 13.13 11.01 8.27
C ASN A 77 11.89 10.26 7.72
N ASN A 78 11.30 9.36 8.51
CA ASN A 78 10.08 8.63 8.11
C ASN A 78 8.88 9.57 7.98
N ARG A 79 8.74 10.56 8.87
CA ARG A 79 7.71 11.60 8.76
C ARG A 79 7.90 12.50 7.54
N ARG A 80 9.16 12.87 7.22
CA ARG A 80 9.48 13.65 6.01
C ARG A 80 9.17 12.85 4.76
N LEU A 81 9.55 11.57 4.73
CA LEU A 81 9.22 10.66 3.63
C LEU A 81 7.71 10.57 3.41
N ALA A 82 6.93 10.39 4.48
CA ALA A 82 5.47 10.37 4.40
C ALA A 82 4.91 11.66 3.78
N LYS A 83 5.41 12.84 4.22
CA LYS A 83 5.00 14.13 3.65
C LYS A 83 5.31 14.25 2.16
N LEU A 84 6.50 13.82 1.74
CA LEU A 84 6.93 13.88 0.34
C LEU A 84 6.16 12.87 -0.54
N SER A 85 5.83 11.69 0.01
CA SER A 85 5.13 10.64 -0.73
C SER A 85 3.63 10.88 -0.84
N LEU A 86 3.01 11.59 0.12
CA LEU A 86 1.56 11.75 0.18
C LEU A 86 0.92 12.26 -1.12
N PRO A 87 1.43 13.32 -1.77
CA PRO A 87 0.84 13.79 -3.02
C PRO A 87 0.81 12.74 -4.11
N ALA A 88 1.86 11.92 -4.22
CA ALA A 88 1.97 10.87 -5.23
C ALA A 88 1.07 9.67 -4.93
N VAL A 89 1.05 9.18 -3.69
CA VAL A 89 0.25 8.00 -3.32
C VAL A 89 -1.25 8.25 -3.34
N VAL A 90 -1.71 9.49 -3.23
CA VAL A 90 -3.12 9.84 -3.43
C VAL A 90 -3.57 9.50 -4.86
N PHE A 91 -2.65 9.60 -5.83
CA PHE A 91 -2.84 9.21 -7.23
C PHE A 91 -2.31 7.81 -7.53
N ASN A 92 -2.15 6.97 -6.51
CA ASN A 92 -1.67 5.58 -6.59
C ASN A 92 -0.21 5.42 -7.09
N ILE A 93 0.59 6.49 -7.09
CA ILE A 93 2.02 6.48 -7.42
C ILE A 93 2.81 6.24 -6.13
N ASN A 94 3.42 5.09 -5.97
CA ASN A 94 3.92 4.60 -4.69
C ASN A 94 5.43 4.39 -4.61
N GLU A 95 6.17 4.59 -5.70
CA GLU A 95 7.60 4.31 -5.79
C GLU A 95 8.40 5.06 -4.74
N LEU A 96 8.05 6.33 -4.49
CA LEU A 96 8.81 7.16 -3.54
C LEU A 96 8.79 6.56 -2.13
N VAL A 97 7.65 6.08 -1.66
CA VAL A 97 7.57 5.47 -0.32
C VAL A 97 8.14 4.06 -0.30
N LEU A 98 7.98 3.28 -1.38
CA LEU A 98 8.49 1.90 -1.44
C LEU A 98 10.01 1.85 -1.46
N PHE A 99 10.67 2.78 -2.14
CA PHE A 99 12.13 2.88 -2.15
C PHE A 99 12.69 3.70 -0.99
N GLY A 100 11.93 4.64 -0.45
CA GLY A 100 12.36 5.51 0.64
C GLY A 100 12.22 4.90 2.04
N PHE A 101 11.25 4.00 2.24
CA PHE A 101 11.09 3.23 3.47
C PHE A 101 11.65 1.81 3.28
N PRO A 102 12.26 1.19 4.29
CA PRO A 102 12.87 -0.13 4.14
C PRO A 102 11.81 -1.23 4.00
N ILE A 103 11.27 -1.41 2.80
CA ILE A 103 10.33 -2.49 2.44
C ILE A 103 11.08 -3.58 1.70
N ILE A 104 11.93 -3.18 0.74
CA ILE A 104 12.72 -4.08 -0.08
C ILE A 104 13.74 -4.80 0.83
N PHE A 105 13.78 -6.11 0.73
CA PHE A 105 14.56 -7.01 1.60
C PHE A 105 14.31 -6.87 3.12
N SER A 106 13.19 -6.26 3.51
CA SER A 106 12.81 -6.13 4.92
C SER A 106 11.79 -7.20 5.31
N ALA A 107 12.21 -8.17 6.12
CA ALA A 107 11.33 -9.23 6.61
C ALA A 107 10.17 -8.68 7.47
N ASP A 108 10.41 -7.59 8.20
CA ASP A 108 9.40 -6.97 9.06
C ASP A 108 8.29 -6.28 8.25
N MET A 109 8.62 -5.71 7.10
CA MET A 109 7.67 -4.91 6.31
C MET A 109 7.01 -5.71 5.18
N ILE A 110 7.55 -6.84 4.77
CA ILE A 110 6.92 -7.68 3.74
C ILE A 110 5.59 -8.26 4.22
N LEU A 111 5.49 -8.57 5.51
CA LEU A 111 4.27 -9.14 6.09
C LEU A 111 3.07 -8.18 5.96
N PRO A 112 3.10 -6.93 6.47
CA PRO A 112 1.99 -6.00 6.28
C PRO A 112 1.79 -5.62 4.83
N PHE A 113 2.85 -5.59 4.01
CA PHE A 113 2.80 -5.28 2.59
C PHE A 113 1.99 -6.30 1.77
N ILE A 114 2.01 -7.58 2.19
CA ILE A 114 1.20 -8.65 1.60
C ILE A 114 -0.16 -8.77 2.30
N LEU A 115 -0.17 -8.70 3.63
CA LEU A 115 -1.37 -8.92 4.45
C LEU A 115 -2.44 -7.85 4.20
N THR A 116 -2.05 -6.57 4.10
CA THR A 116 -3.01 -5.47 3.96
C THR A 116 -3.89 -5.63 2.73
N PRO A 117 -3.39 -5.78 1.48
CA PRO A 117 -4.25 -5.96 0.33
C PRO A 117 -5.09 -7.25 0.41
N MET A 118 -4.61 -8.31 1.06
CA MET A 118 -5.41 -9.52 1.28
C MET A 118 -6.61 -9.24 2.19
N VAL A 119 -6.39 -8.55 3.31
CA VAL A 119 -7.47 -8.17 4.23
C VAL A 119 -8.47 -7.23 3.54
N LEU A 120 -7.99 -6.22 2.82
CA LEU A 120 -8.85 -5.30 2.09
C LEU A 120 -9.65 -6.01 0.98
N SER A 121 -9.08 -7.02 0.34
CA SER A 121 -9.81 -7.87 -0.62
C SER A 121 -10.98 -8.59 0.03
N VAL A 122 -10.78 -9.17 1.22
CA VAL A 122 -11.84 -9.86 1.99
C VAL A 122 -12.94 -8.87 2.43
N ILE A 123 -12.55 -7.69 2.93
CA ILE A 123 -13.52 -6.66 3.33
C ILE A 123 -14.33 -6.19 2.12
N SER A 124 -13.67 -5.94 1.00
CA SER A 124 -14.32 -5.47 -0.22
C SER A 124 -15.24 -6.53 -0.83
N PHE A 125 -15.09 -7.78 -0.44
CA PHE A 125 -16.04 -8.86 -0.75
C PHE A 125 -17.46 -8.57 -0.20
N ALA A 126 -17.60 -7.62 0.74
CA ALA A 126 -18.90 -7.13 1.18
C ALA A 126 -19.79 -6.61 0.02
N MET A 127 -19.18 -6.21 -1.11
CA MET A 127 -19.92 -5.87 -2.33
C MET A 127 -20.85 -7.01 -2.78
N TRP A 128 -20.37 -8.25 -2.63
CA TRP A 128 -21.13 -9.45 -2.99
C TRP A 128 -22.46 -9.58 -2.24
N PHE A 129 -22.53 -9.05 -1.04
CA PHE A 129 -23.73 -9.09 -0.21
C PHE A 129 -24.72 -7.93 -0.50
N GLY A 130 -24.51 -7.17 -1.59
CA GLY A 130 -25.37 -6.05 -1.96
C GLY A 130 -25.23 -4.80 -1.09
N LEU A 131 -24.21 -4.76 -0.22
CA LEU A 131 -23.93 -3.59 0.61
C LEU A 131 -23.36 -2.43 -0.21
N VAL A 132 -22.61 -2.77 -1.25
CA VAL A 132 -22.01 -1.81 -2.18
C VAL A 132 -22.19 -2.37 -3.59
N PRO A 133 -22.62 -1.57 -4.59
CA PRO A 133 -22.74 -2.03 -5.96
C PRO A 133 -21.39 -2.51 -6.51
N VAL A 134 -21.42 -3.58 -7.32
CA VAL A 134 -20.23 -4.09 -7.99
C VAL A 134 -19.65 -3.03 -8.93
N ALA A 135 -18.33 -2.95 -9.02
CA ALA A 135 -17.63 -2.04 -9.93
C ALA A 135 -18.00 -2.34 -11.38
N SER A 136 -18.84 -1.49 -11.97
CA SER A 136 -19.40 -1.64 -13.32
C SER A 136 -18.77 -0.72 -14.35
N ARG A 137 -17.89 0.17 -13.93
CA ARG A 137 -17.26 1.17 -14.80
C ARG A 137 -15.74 0.99 -14.78
N SER A 138 -15.12 1.21 -15.93
CA SER A 138 -13.67 1.33 -16.00
C SER A 138 -13.25 2.66 -15.38
N VAL A 139 -12.28 2.62 -14.49
CA VAL A 139 -11.70 3.80 -13.84
C VAL A 139 -10.20 3.72 -14.00
N GLU A 140 -9.60 4.81 -14.44
CA GLU A 140 -8.14 4.90 -14.53
C GLU A 140 -7.51 4.71 -13.15
N TRP A 141 -6.45 3.93 -13.09
CA TRP A 141 -5.78 3.59 -11.83
C TRP A 141 -5.21 4.81 -11.08
N THR A 142 -4.95 5.92 -11.80
CA THR A 142 -4.46 7.18 -11.22
C THR A 142 -5.54 8.07 -10.61
N VAL A 143 -6.80 7.67 -10.68
CA VAL A 143 -7.88 8.46 -10.06
C VAL A 143 -7.71 8.44 -8.54
N PRO A 144 -7.78 9.61 -7.87
CA PRO A 144 -7.62 9.69 -6.41
C PRO A 144 -8.58 8.79 -5.64
N VAL A 145 -8.07 8.26 -4.53
CA VAL A 145 -8.87 7.48 -3.59
C VAL A 145 -10.08 8.28 -3.12
N LEU A 146 -11.17 7.62 -2.85
CA LEU A 146 -12.54 8.09 -2.61
C LEU A 146 -13.28 8.52 -3.89
N ALA A 147 -12.65 9.25 -4.80
CA ALA A 147 -13.25 9.56 -6.10
C ALA A 147 -13.36 8.29 -6.97
N SER A 148 -12.33 7.46 -6.98
CA SER A 148 -12.32 6.21 -7.75
C SER A 148 -13.40 5.23 -7.27
N GLY A 149 -13.68 5.15 -5.97
CA GLY A 149 -14.76 4.31 -5.42
C GLY A 149 -16.15 4.70 -5.91
N TYR A 150 -16.43 6.01 -5.91
CA TYR A 150 -17.66 6.53 -6.46
C TYR A 150 -17.77 6.29 -7.97
N LEU A 151 -16.73 6.59 -8.72
CA LEU A 151 -16.72 6.42 -10.17
C LEU A 151 -16.87 4.95 -10.59
N ALA A 152 -16.23 4.03 -9.89
CA ALA A 152 -16.30 2.60 -10.20
C ALA A 152 -17.67 1.99 -9.98
N THR A 153 -18.37 2.40 -8.90
CA THR A 153 -19.65 1.83 -8.49
C THR A 153 -20.87 2.67 -8.88
N GLY A 154 -20.67 3.96 -9.19
CA GLY A 154 -21.75 4.92 -9.35
C GLY A 154 -22.48 5.25 -8.05
N SER A 155 -21.93 4.90 -6.89
CA SER A 155 -22.57 5.05 -5.58
C SER A 155 -21.59 5.61 -4.53
N VAL A 156 -22.11 6.42 -3.63
CA VAL A 156 -21.36 6.95 -2.47
C VAL A 156 -20.89 5.80 -1.55
N SER A 157 -21.60 4.67 -1.52
CA SER A 157 -21.20 3.50 -0.74
C SER A 157 -19.84 2.94 -1.19
N GLY A 158 -19.47 3.09 -2.47
CA GLY A 158 -18.12 2.76 -2.95
C GLY A 158 -17.03 3.61 -2.32
N SER A 159 -17.25 4.94 -2.22
CA SER A 159 -16.32 5.84 -1.49
C SER A 159 -16.24 5.51 0.00
N LEU A 160 -17.39 5.18 0.62
CA LEU A 160 -17.41 4.79 2.04
C LEU A 160 -16.66 3.50 2.29
N LEU A 161 -16.78 2.51 1.40
CA LEU A 161 -15.98 1.28 1.46
C LEU A 161 -14.49 1.57 1.32
N GLN A 162 -14.07 2.44 0.40
CA GLN A 162 -12.68 2.87 0.30
C GLN A 162 -12.18 3.56 1.57
N ALA A 163 -12.99 4.47 2.16
CA ALA A 163 -12.65 5.13 3.42
C ALA A 163 -12.47 4.13 4.56
N PHE A 164 -13.36 3.15 4.65
CA PHE A 164 -13.26 2.08 5.64
C PHE A 164 -12.00 1.23 5.43
N ASN A 165 -11.73 0.80 4.20
CA ASN A 165 -10.54 0.07 3.83
C ASN A 165 -9.25 0.86 4.16
N LEU A 166 -9.26 2.17 3.92
CA LEU A 166 -8.13 3.06 4.24
C LEU A 166 -7.85 3.09 5.74
N ILE A 167 -8.88 3.15 6.57
CA ILE A 167 -8.76 3.10 8.04
C ILE A 167 -8.19 1.76 8.47
N VAL A 168 -8.77 0.65 8.02
CA VAL A 168 -8.33 -0.70 8.40
C VAL A 168 -6.91 -0.95 7.94
N GLY A 169 -6.57 -0.64 6.68
CA GLY A 169 -5.23 -0.80 6.15
C GLY A 169 -4.19 0.03 6.92
N THR A 170 -4.54 1.26 7.29
CA THR A 170 -3.69 2.11 8.12
C THR A 170 -3.45 1.48 9.49
N MET A 171 -4.48 0.95 10.15
CA MET A 171 -4.35 0.28 11.45
C MET A 171 -3.46 -0.97 11.37
N ILE A 172 -3.53 -1.73 10.28
CA ILE A 172 -2.65 -2.89 10.07
C ILE A 172 -1.18 -2.44 10.03
N TYR A 173 -0.84 -1.35 9.34
CA TYR A 173 0.54 -0.89 9.21
C TYR A 173 1.15 -0.32 10.51
N ILE A 174 0.36 0.28 11.39
CA ILE A 174 0.85 0.96 12.60
C ILE A 174 1.80 0.11 13.46
N PRO A 175 1.48 -1.13 13.87
CA PRO A 175 2.36 -1.92 14.71
C PRO A 175 3.68 -2.26 14.00
N PHE A 176 3.64 -2.53 12.71
CA PHE A 176 4.82 -2.90 11.93
C PHE A 176 5.79 -1.72 11.72
N ILE A 177 5.26 -0.51 11.52
CA ILE A 177 6.09 0.71 11.45
C ILE A 177 6.82 0.93 12.78
N LYS A 178 6.11 0.81 13.91
CA LYS A 178 6.73 0.92 15.23
C LYS A 178 7.80 -0.15 15.46
N GLN A 179 7.57 -1.37 14.99
CA GLN A 179 8.55 -2.46 15.09
C GLN A 179 9.76 -2.18 14.19
N SER A 180 9.55 -1.80 12.94
CA SER A 180 10.63 -1.48 11.99
C SER A 180 11.55 -0.37 12.52
N GLU A 181 10.99 0.70 13.10
CA GLU A 181 11.81 1.75 13.72
C GLU A 181 12.65 1.23 14.89
N ARG A 182 12.11 0.33 15.72
CA ARG A 182 12.87 -0.30 16.82
C ARG A 182 14.00 -1.20 16.31
N VAL A 183 13.78 -1.93 15.23
CA VAL A 183 14.81 -2.75 14.60
C VAL A 183 15.94 -1.87 14.07
N GLN A 184 15.61 -0.80 13.34
CA GLN A 184 16.57 0.18 12.84
C GLN A 184 17.40 0.81 13.97
N ASP A 185 16.80 1.12 15.13
CA ASP A 185 17.51 1.68 16.28
C ASP A 185 18.50 0.66 16.87
N ARG A 186 18.08 -0.61 16.99
CA ARG A 186 18.96 -1.69 17.47
C ARG A 186 20.14 -1.93 16.53
N GLU A 187 19.92 -1.94 15.24
CA GLU A 187 20.97 -2.09 14.23
C GLU A 187 21.96 -0.93 14.27
N PHE A 188 21.46 0.30 14.39
CA PHE A 188 22.28 1.51 14.51
C PHE A 188 23.16 1.46 15.77
N LEU A 189 22.59 1.17 16.94
CA LEU A 189 23.33 1.01 18.19
C LEU A 189 24.34 -0.13 18.13
N GLY A 190 24.00 -1.23 17.45
CA GLY A 190 24.94 -2.34 17.22
C GLY A 190 26.13 -1.95 16.34
N LYS A 191 25.90 -1.11 15.32
CA LYS A 191 26.99 -0.57 14.47
C LYS A 191 27.91 0.36 15.28
N ILE A 192 27.34 1.27 16.07
CA ILE A 192 28.13 2.16 16.94
C ILE A 192 29.01 1.35 17.87
N LYS A 193 28.46 0.38 18.61
CA LYS A 193 29.22 -0.47 19.53
C LYS A 193 30.37 -1.22 18.83
N ARG A 194 30.19 -1.68 17.61
CA ARG A 194 31.24 -2.33 16.81
C ARG A 194 32.34 -1.36 16.42
N LEU A 195 31.96 -0.14 16.02
CA LEU A 195 32.92 0.92 15.71
C LEU A 195 33.72 1.31 16.94
N GLU A 196 33.07 1.54 18.07
CA GLU A 196 33.75 1.87 19.35
C GLU A 196 34.72 0.73 19.79
N ALA A 197 34.34 -0.52 19.57
CA ALA A 197 35.21 -1.66 19.89
C ALA A 197 36.42 -1.80 18.94
N SER A 198 36.32 -1.25 17.72
CA SER A 198 37.44 -1.28 16.74
C SER A 198 38.38 -0.08 16.85
N MET A 199 38.00 0.97 17.60
CA MET A 199 38.83 2.16 17.80
C MET A 199 39.84 1.96 18.92
N ASN A 200 41.07 2.52 18.75
CA ASN A 200 42.06 2.58 19.81
C ASN A 200 41.73 3.68 20.85
N GLU A 201 42.48 3.74 21.98
CA GLU A 201 42.18 4.67 23.05
C GLU A 201 42.33 6.14 22.65
N ASP A 202 43.26 6.46 21.77
CA ASP A 202 43.49 7.82 21.29
C ASP A 202 42.35 8.30 20.39
N GLU A 203 41.86 7.44 19.50
CA GLU A 203 40.70 7.72 18.65
C GLU A 203 39.43 7.92 19.47
N ARG A 204 39.19 7.15 20.54
CA ARG A 204 38.05 7.30 21.44
C ARG A 204 37.99 8.65 22.12
N SER A 205 39.18 9.21 22.49
CA SER A 205 39.25 10.49 23.19
C SER A 205 38.75 11.68 22.34
N VAL A 206 38.80 11.59 21.03
CA VAL A 206 38.32 12.63 20.10
C VAL A 206 36.80 12.65 19.98
N TRP A 207 36.14 11.48 19.98
CA TRP A 207 34.69 11.37 19.84
C TRP A 207 33.85 11.74 21.07
N VAL A 208 34.47 11.81 22.26
CA VAL A 208 33.80 12.14 23.54
C VAL A 208 33.82 13.65 23.82
N ARG A 209 34.55 14.45 23.01
CA ARG A 209 34.74 15.91 23.25
C ARG A 209 33.76 16.81 22.47
N ASP A 210 32.94 16.27 21.56
CA ASP A 210 31.88 16.98 20.84
C ASP A 210 30.50 16.54 21.31
#